data_0765d87847a2e4d3f348f4912d499817
#
_entry.id   0765d87847a2e4d3f348f4912d499817
#
_cell.length_a   1.000
_cell.length_b   1.000
_cell.length_c   1.000
_cell.angle_alpha   90.00
_cell.angle_beta   90.00
_cell.angle_gamma   90.00
#
_symmetry.space_group_name_H-M   'P 1'
#
loop_
_entity.id
_entity.type
_entity.pdbx_description
1 polymer ?
#
loop_
_entity_poly.entity_id
_entity_poly.type
_entity_poly.pdbx_seq_one_letter_code
_entity_poly.pdbx_strand_id
1 'polypeptide(L)'
;LVMYRIQLRFDHENGSYAGSGNFRVEKYKKPEYQVKVDAPSIPVQLGDTFEATIKANYYHGAPVTNATVKVKVLRHTHNSRWFPYGKWDWLYGGGYGWMDVERSWYPGWSQWGCRCPLPFWYGRNRSQPELVLDEEMQIGEDGTVKVKVDSALAKLVHGNDDHLYEIKVEVVDASRRTIFGSGSVLATRKPFQVTTWLNRGYALAGERIQASIAANTLDSRKVNGWVSTTLYKVTSDAKGQLKETVVRQWERKRFSGETARIDFKVDQAGQYRLVNLVTDEKGREVEGAILFSVRGPAGEQGEVRYNDIELITDKRTYAPGEIVKLLVNTKRKNSTVMLFVRGSDKRELITLTGNSQVVEIPVSLGDMPNFFVEAMTISDARVHTQVREIIVPPAKRTLNVAIVPNAEKYKPQEKGTVKIKVTDEDGEPVTGDCVLAIYDKSLEYISGGSNVAEIKSFFWKGRRQYQSGRRQQSVVIAGGNVVKKGQLNM
;
A
#
# COMPACT_ATOMS: atom_id res chain seq x y z
N LEU A 1 22.52 27.22 1.42
CA LEU A 1 22.60 25.87 0.84
C LEU A 1 22.75 26.03 -0.66
N VAL A 2 23.91 25.60 -1.21
CA VAL A 2 24.16 25.65 -2.66
C VAL A 2 24.44 24.22 -3.13
N MET A 3 23.65 23.75 -4.09
CA MET A 3 23.90 22.49 -4.76
C MET A 3 24.73 22.74 -6.02
N TYR A 4 25.86 22.07 -6.12
CA TYR A 4 26.69 22.06 -7.31
C TYR A 4 26.51 20.76 -8.05
N ARG A 5 26.41 20.84 -9.35
CA ARG A 5 26.35 19.68 -10.24
C ARG A 5 27.64 19.62 -11.05
N ILE A 6 28.37 18.52 -10.93
CA ILE A 6 29.49 18.20 -11.82
C ILE A 6 28.94 17.37 -12.95
N GLN A 7 29.22 17.77 -14.18
CA GLN A 7 28.95 16.97 -15.37
C GLN A 7 30.29 16.61 -16.04
N LEU A 8 30.49 15.33 -16.27
CA LEU A 8 31.60 14.80 -17.04
C LEU A 8 31.06 14.34 -18.38
N ARG A 9 31.66 14.78 -19.44
CA ARG A 9 31.37 14.36 -20.79
C ARG A 9 32.64 13.81 -21.41
N PHE A 10 32.56 12.58 -21.90
CA PHE A 10 33.62 11.97 -22.68
C PHE A 10 33.11 11.78 -24.10
N ASP A 11 33.79 12.40 -25.06
CA ASP A 11 33.51 12.23 -26.47
C ASP A 11 34.50 11.20 -27.02
N HIS A 12 33.99 10.15 -27.63
CA HIS A 12 34.76 9.08 -28.30
C HIS A 12 34.22 8.91 -29.71
N GLU A 13 35.03 8.35 -30.59
CA GLU A 13 34.70 8.16 -32.03
C GLU A 13 33.35 7.45 -32.28
N ASN A 14 32.90 6.64 -31.34
CA ASN A 14 31.62 5.89 -31.40
C ASN A 14 30.49 6.44 -30.54
N GLY A 15 30.62 7.65 -29.99
CA GLY A 15 29.55 8.25 -29.18
C GLY A 15 30.04 9.10 -28.00
N SER A 16 29.14 9.79 -27.34
CA SER A 16 29.46 10.57 -26.17
C SER A 16 28.83 9.93 -24.93
N TYR A 17 29.60 9.79 -23.87
CA TYR A 17 29.18 9.30 -22.57
C TYR A 17 29.12 10.46 -21.58
N ALA A 18 28.03 10.59 -20.84
CA ALA A 18 27.87 11.64 -19.83
C ALA A 18 27.64 11.02 -18.46
N GLY A 19 28.44 11.46 -17.49
CA GLY A 19 28.24 11.18 -16.08
C GLY A 19 27.94 12.47 -15.33
N SER A 20 27.11 12.41 -14.29
CA SER A 20 26.90 13.56 -13.42
C SER A 20 26.85 13.17 -11.95
N GLY A 21 27.47 14.00 -11.11
CA GLY A 21 27.38 13.92 -9.66
C GLY A 21 26.93 15.28 -9.08
N ASN A 22 26.24 15.23 -7.96
CA ASN A 22 25.85 16.44 -7.24
C ASN A 22 26.59 16.44 -5.89
N PHE A 23 27.07 17.61 -5.49
CA PHE A 23 27.55 17.82 -4.13
C PHE A 23 26.96 19.10 -3.55
N ARG A 24 26.85 19.11 -2.25
CA ARG A 24 26.23 20.17 -1.48
C ARG A 24 27.32 20.96 -0.74
N VAL A 25 27.26 22.27 -0.84
CA VAL A 25 28.09 23.15 -0.02
C VAL A 25 27.18 23.90 0.93
N GLU A 26 27.43 23.71 2.21
CA GLU A 26 26.67 24.34 3.28
C GLU A 26 27.63 25.12 4.19
N LYS A 27 27.23 26.33 4.57
CA LYS A 27 27.88 27.03 5.67
C LYS A 27 27.24 26.50 6.96
N TYR A 28 27.92 25.63 7.65
CA TYR A 28 27.47 25.11 8.93
C TYR A 28 27.57 26.23 9.97
N LYS A 29 26.44 26.82 10.35
CA LYS A 29 26.30 27.54 11.61
C LYS A 29 25.67 26.57 12.60
N LYS A 30 26.39 26.23 13.67
CA LYS A 30 25.84 25.38 14.75
C LYS A 30 24.58 26.09 15.28
N PRO A 31 23.40 25.44 15.21
CA PRO A 31 22.21 26.02 15.79
C PRO A 31 22.41 26.16 17.29
N GLU A 32 21.98 27.28 17.88
CA GLU A 32 22.11 27.52 19.32
C GLU A 32 20.89 27.05 20.10
N TYR A 33 19.75 26.91 19.43
CA TYR A 33 18.51 26.40 19.99
C TYR A 33 17.84 25.42 19.04
N GLN A 34 16.93 24.63 19.60
CA GLN A 34 16.10 23.68 18.87
C GLN A 34 14.63 24.06 18.97
N VAL A 35 13.87 23.76 17.91
CA VAL A 35 12.42 23.94 17.86
C VAL A 35 11.76 22.57 17.78
N LYS A 36 10.87 22.28 18.72
CA LYS A 36 10.04 21.08 18.74
C LYS A 36 8.59 21.46 18.61
N VAL A 37 7.84 20.64 17.90
CA VAL A 37 6.38 20.75 17.79
C VAL A 37 5.78 19.53 18.46
N ASP A 38 5.23 19.74 19.65
CA ASP A 38 4.50 18.71 20.40
C ASP A 38 3.04 18.75 19.96
N ALA A 39 2.64 17.79 19.15
CA ALA A 39 1.30 17.64 18.61
C ALA A 39 0.73 16.27 19.02
N PRO A 40 -0.60 16.07 18.96
CA PRO A 40 -1.21 14.78 19.27
C PRO A 40 -0.56 13.63 18.48
N SER A 41 0.03 12.68 19.19
CA SER A 41 0.62 11.47 18.61
C SER A 41 -0.42 10.41 18.25
N ILE A 42 -1.62 10.54 18.83
CA ILE A 42 -2.77 9.68 18.56
C ILE A 42 -3.66 10.38 17.54
N PRO A 43 -4.18 9.69 16.52
CA PRO A 43 -5.11 10.28 15.58
C PRO A 43 -6.31 10.93 16.28
N VAL A 44 -6.63 12.16 15.88
CA VAL A 44 -7.80 12.89 16.36
C VAL A 44 -9.02 12.56 15.49
N GLN A 45 -10.23 12.76 16.02
CA GLN A 45 -11.43 12.59 15.22
C GLN A 45 -11.59 13.79 14.27
N LEU A 46 -11.87 13.52 12.99
CA LEU A 46 -12.16 14.58 12.02
C LEU A 46 -13.39 15.38 12.44
N GLY A 47 -13.23 16.69 12.57
CA GLY A 47 -14.20 17.62 13.08
C GLY A 47 -13.89 18.13 14.49
N ASP A 48 -12.91 17.52 15.17
CA ASP A 48 -12.42 18.02 16.45
C ASP A 48 -11.39 19.14 16.24
N THR A 49 -11.26 20.00 17.26
CA THR A 49 -10.15 20.94 17.39
C THR A 49 -9.00 20.26 18.13
N PHE A 50 -7.80 20.37 17.61
CA PHE A 50 -6.59 19.88 18.28
C PHE A 50 -5.60 21.01 18.53
N GLU A 51 -4.75 20.84 19.54
CA GLU A 51 -3.73 21.81 19.93
C GLU A 51 -2.35 21.23 19.69
N ALA A 52 -1.45 22.05 19.14
CA ALA A 52 -0.03 21.76 19.06
C ALA A 52 0.74 22.82 19.88
N THR A 53 1.74 22.37 20.64
CA THR A 53 2.60 23.23 21.43
C THR A 53 3.97 23.29 20.75
N ILE A 54 4.38 24.47 20.37
CA ILE A 54 5.70 24.77 19.81
C ILE A 54 6.63 25.15 20.98
N LYS A 55 7.79 24.49 21.09
CA LYS A 55 8.79 24.74 22.12
C LYS A 55 10.12 25.10 21.50
N ALA A 56 10.69 26.21 21.90
CA ALA A 56 12.02 26.63 21.49
C ALA A 56 12.94 26.75 22.72
N ASN A 57 13.98 25.90 22.75
CA ASN A 57 14.94 25.87 23.84
C ASN A 57 16.38 25.91 23.32
N TYR A 58 17.21 26.69 23.99
CA TYR A 58 18.65 26.64 23.78
C TYR A 58 19.20 25.25 24.16
N TYR A 59 20.30 24.83 23.54
CA TYR A 59 20.90 23.51 23.83
C TYR A 59 21.40 23.36 25.28
N HIS A 60 21.61 24.47 25.97
CA HIS A 60 21.94 24.47 27.40
C HIS A 60 20.71 24.42 28.32
N GLY A 61 19.49 24.33 27.75
CA GLY A 61 18.25 24.07 28.50
C GLY A 61 17.38 25.30 28.75
N ALA A 62 17.89 26.55 28.60
CA ALA A 62 17.07 27.74 28.80
C ALA A 62 16.04 27.94 27.69
N PRO A 63 14.85 28.48 27.99
CA PRO A 63 13.85 28.81 26.97
C PRO A 63 14.28 29.99 26.10
N VAL A 64 13.82 30.03 24.85
CA VAL A 64 13.93 31.18 23.97
C VAL A 64 12.72 32.08 24.25
N THR A 65 12.95 33.26 24.85
CA THR A 65 11.87 34.14 25.35
C THR A 65 11.56 35.35 24.50
N ASN A 66 12.38 35.67 23.51
CA ASN A 66 12.19 36.82 22.64
C ASN A 66 12.36 36.38 21.18
N ALA A 67 11.31 35.80 20.62
CA ALA A 67 11.33 35.31 19.26
C ALA A 67 9.93 35.41 18.62
N THR A 68 9.93 35.63 17.32
CA THR A 68 8.72 35.55 16.49
C THR A 68 8.57 34.16 15.95
N VAL A 69 7.38 33.59 16.07
CA VAL A 69 7.02 32.25 15.61
C VAL A 69 6.03 32.35 14.46
N LYS A 70 6.44 31.92 13.27
CA LYS A 70 5.55 31.79 12.11
C LYS A 70 5.10 30.34 11.99
N VAL A 71 3.80 30.14 11.96
CA VAL A 71 3.19 28.81 11.90
C VAL A 71 2.35 28.67 10.64
N LYS A 72 2.66 27.66 9.85
CA LYS A 72 1.84 27.24 8.70
C LYS A 72 1.33 25.84 8.90
N VAL A 73 0.04 25.67 8.76
CA VAL A 73 -0.60 24.35 8.81
C VAL A 73 -1.14 24.00 7.43
N LEU A 74 -0.62 22.90 6.89
CA LEU A 74 -1.02 22.36 5.60
C LEU A 74 -1.83 21.09 5.79
N ARG A 75 -2.97 20.98 5.16
CA ARG A 75 -3.80 19.77 5.14
C ARG A 75 -3.60 19.00 3.86
N HIS A 76 -3.39 17.69 3.99
CA HIS A 76 -3.30 16.75 2.88
C HIS A 76 -4.36 15.67 3.03
N THR A 77 -4.93 15.18 1.94
CA THR A 77 -5.69 13.95 1.98
C THR A 77 -4.76 12.78 2.34
N HIS A 78 -5.12 12.03 3.36
CA HIS A 78 -4.33 10.89 3.83
C HIS A 78 -4.93 9.59 3.30
N ASN A 79 -4.22 8.94 2.38
CA ASN A 79 -4.62 7.68 1.75
C ASN A 79 -3.72 6.54 2.24
N SER A 80 -3.72 6.28 3.53
CA SER A 80 -3.07 5.09 4.07
C SER A 80 -4.00 3.88 3.94
N ARG A 81 -3.47 2.80 3.38
CA ARG A 81 -4.12 1.49 3.33
C ARG A 81 -3.32 0.54 4.17
N TRP A 82 -3.96 -0.08 5.13
CA TRP A 82 -3.36 -1.15 5.89
C TRP A 82 -3.54 -2.47 5.16
N PHE A 83 -2.49 -3.26 5.10
CA PHE A 83 -2.51 -4.63 4.63
C PHE A 83 -1.87 -5.54 5.66
N PRO A 84 -2.28 -6.82 5.74
CA PRO A 84 -1.60 -7.78 6.60
C PRO A 84 -0.14 -7.91 6.14
N TYR A 85 0.75 -8.04 7.12
CA TYR A 85 2.18 -8.28 6.85
C TYR A 85 2.36 -9.49 5.95
N GLY A 86 3.16 -9.34 4.91
CA GLY A 86 3.53 -10.36 3.96
C GLY A 86 5.02 -10.68 4.02
N LYS A 87 5.38 -11.95 3.91
CA LYS A 87 6.77 -12.44 3.92
C LYS A 87 7.69 -11.69 2.93
N TRP A 88 7.12 -11.19 1.82
CA TRP A 88 7.84 -10.55 0.73
C TRP A 88 7.60 -9.03 0.64
N ASP A 89 7.11 -8.40 1.71
CA ASP A 89 6.88 -6.95 1.74
C ASP A 89 8.16 -6.15 1.45
N TRP A 90 9.31 -6.66 1.85
CA TRP A 90 10.61 -6.04 1.58
C TRP A 90 10.93 -5.94 0.07
N LEU A 91 10.37 -6.85 -0.75
CA LEU A 91 10.58 -6.89 -2.20
C LEU A 91 9.45 -6.20 -2.97
N TYR A 92 8.21 -6.47 -2.61
CA TYR A 92 7.02 -6.04 -3.37
C TYR A 92 6.28 -4.85 -2.75
N GLY A 93 6.53 -4.55 -1.48
CA GLY A 93 5.75 -3.59 -0.70
C GLY A 93 4.49 -4.20 -0.10
N GLY A 94 3.91 -3.53 0.89
CA GLY A 94 2.71 -4.00 1.56
C GLY A 94 1.52 -4.16 0.60
N GLY A 95 0.76 -5.24 0.76
CA GLY A 95 -0.40 -5.54 -0.07
C GLY A 95 -0.08 -6.21 -1.41
N TYR A 96 1.14 -6.67 -1.62
CA TYR A 96 1.49 -7.41 -2.83
C TYR A 96 0.61 -8.65 -3.01
N GLY A 97 0.36 -9.02 -4.28
CA GLY A 97 -0.47 -10.19 -4.60
C GLY A 97 -1.90 -10.11 -4.07
N TRP A 98 -2.40 -8.92 -3.76
CA TRP A 98 -3.78 -8.75 -3.34
C TRP A 98 -4.72 -9.19 -4.45
N MET A 99 -5.60 -10.15 -4.13
CA MET A 99 -6.39 -10.86 -5.15
C MET A 99 -7.71 -10.18 -5.48
N ASP A 100 -8.19 -9.33 -4.58
CA ASP A 100 -9.48 -8.66 -4.75
C ASP A 100 -9.46 -7.63 -5.89
N VAL A 101 -10.63 -7.31 -6.41
CA VAL A 101 -10.84 -6.29 -7.43
C VAL A 101 -11.66 -5.13 -6.87
N GLU A 102 -11.47 -3.95 -7.43
CA GLU A 102 -12.23 -2.78 -7.03
C GLU A 102 -13.69 -2.91 -7.51
N ARG A 103 -14.65 -2.78 -6.58
CA ARG A 103 -16.09 -2.92 -6.85
C ARG A 103 -16.81 -1.64 -6.48
N SER A 104 -16.35 -0.54 -7.06
CA SER A 104 -16.84 0.83 -6.79
C SER A 104 -18.34 1.01 -6.95
N TRP A 105 -18.98 0.12 -7.73
CA TRP A 105 -20.42 0.10 -7.94
C TRP A 105 -21.21 -0.41 -6.72
N TYR A 106 -20.55 -1.09 -5.76
CA TYR A 106 -21.25 -1.61 -4.58
C TYR A 106 -21.41 -0.54 -3.50
N PRO A 107 -22.61 -0.35 -2.93
CA PRO A 107 -22.83 0.63 -1.87
C PRO A 107 -21.90 0.40 -0.66
N GLY A 108 -21.24 1.45 -0.22
CA GLY A 108 -20.31 1.39 0.91
C GLY A 108 -18.92 0.83 0.59
N TRP A 109 -18.65 0.36 -0.62
CA TRP A 109 -17.32 -0.17 -1.01
C TRP A 109 -16.17 0.76 -0.64
N SER A 110 -16.33 2.07 -0.86
CA SER A 110 -15.30 3.06 -0.54
C SER A 110 -15.02 3.23 0.95
N GLN A 111 -15.90 2.72 1.80
CA GLN A 111 -15.80 2.83 3.27
C GLN A 111 -15.24 1.56 3.93
N TRP A 112 -15.11 0.45 3.19
CA TRP A 112 -14.55 -0.80 3.71
C TRP A 112 -13.02 -0.73 3.77
N GLY A 113 -12.43 -1.47 4.67
CA GLY A 113 -10.99 -1.50 4.85
C GLY A 113 -10.24 -2.17 3.70
N CYS A 114 -10.87 -3.19 3.06
CA CYS A 114 -10.25 -3.90 1.94
C CYS A 114 -10.52 -3.18 0.63
N ARG A 115 -9.49 -2.55 0.10
CA ARG A 115 -9.47 -2.00 -1.26
C ARG A 115 -8.32 -2.63 -2.01
N CYS A 116 -8.52 -2.91 -3.29
CA CYS A 116 -7.43 -3.36 -4.16
C CYS A 116 -6.28 -2.33 -4.10
N PRO A 117 -5.03 -2.73 -3.82
CA PRO A 117 -3.92 -1.81 -3.85
C PRO A 117 -3.75 -1.28 -5.27
N LEU A 118 -3.49 0.04 -5.39
CA LEU A 118 -3.15 0.61 -6.68
C LEU A 118 -1.85 -0.01 -7.16
N PRO A 119 -1.75 -0.37 -8.45
CA PRO A 119 -0.51 -0.84 -9.02
C PRO A 119 0.61 0.18 -8.78
N PHE A 120 1.84 -0.30 -8.57
CA PHE A 120 2.98 0.58 -8.26
C PHE A 120 3.32 1.58 -9.39
N TRP A 121 2.90 1.31 -10.62
CA TRP A 121 3.04 2.21 -11.77
C TRP A 121 1.92 3.25 -11.89
N TYR A 122 0.87 3.14 -11.07
CA TYR A 122 -0.22 4.09 -11.09
C TYR A 122 0.23 5.40 -10.47
N GLY A 123 0.29 6.46 -11.28
CA GLY A 123 0.65 7.79 -10.80
C GLY A 123 -0.25 8.21 -9.65
N ARG A 124 0.32 8.42 -8.47
CA ARG A 124 -0.41 9.02 -7.36
C ARG A 124 -0.58 10.51 -7.68
N ASN A 125 -1.76 10.89 -8.12
CA ASN A 125 -2.15 12.30 -8.08
C ASN A 125 -2.12 12.72 -6.61
N ARG A 126 -1.06 13.38 -6.21
CA ARG A 126 -1.03 14.09 -4.92
C ARG A 126 -1.94 15.30 -5.09
N SER A 127 -3.06 15.33 -4.39
CA SER A 127 -3.81 16.56 -4.21
C SER A 127 -2.84 17.62 -3.67
N GLN A 128 -2.91 18.83 -4.20
CA GLN A 128 -2.11 19.93 -3.65
C GLN A 128 -2.50 20.14 -2.17
N PRO A 129 -1.50 20.43 -1.32
CA PRO A 129 -1.77 20.73 0.07
C PRO A 129 -2.64 21.99 0.17
N GLU A 130 -3.59 21.97 1.07
CA GLU A 130 -4.43 23.12 1.39
C GLU A 130 -3.86 23.84 2.61
N LEU A 131 -3.69 25.15 2.51
CA LEU A 131 -3.27 26.00 3.62
C LEU A 131 -4.48 26.22 4.55
N VAL A 132 -4.37 25.72 5.78
CA VAL A 132 -5.43 25.81 6.80
C VAL A 132 -5.20 26.97 7.74
N LEU A 133 -3.92 27.27 8.06
CA LEU A 133 -3.54 28.31 8.99
C LEU A 133 -2.19 28.89 8.58
N ASP A 134 -2.07 30.21 8.65
CA ASP A 134 -0.83 30.97 8.46
C ASP A 134 -0.85 32.13 9.46
N GLU A 135 -0.14 31.98 10.58
CA GLU A 135 -0.14 32.93 11.67
C GLU A 135 1.28 33.27 12.13
N GLU A 136 1.43 34.49 12.60
CA GLU A 136 2.65 34.98 13.24
C GLU A 136 2.35 35.35 14.69
N MET A 137 3.11 34.80 15.64
CA MET A 137 2.89 34.93 17.07
C MET A 137 4.20 35.25 17.79
N GLN A 138 4.10 35.83 18.97
CA GLN A 138 5.27 35.99 19.87
C GLN A 138 5.36 34.79 20.79
N ILE A 139 6.60 34.30 20.98
CA ILE A 139 6.87 33.20 21.92
C ILE A 139 6.68 33.68 23.37
N GLY A 140 6.12 32.81 24.22
CA GLY A 140 5.95 33.11 25.62
C GLY A 140 7.26 33.10 26.43
N GLU A 141 7.21 33.63 27.66
CA GLU A 141 8.36 33.69 28.58
C GLU A 141 8.90 32.29 28.92
N ASP A 142 8.08 31.25 28.83
CA ASP A 142 8.44 29.85 29.02
C ASP A 142 9.03 29.18 27.75
N GLY A 143 9.23 29.95 26.67
CA GLY A 143 9.74 29.43 25.40
C GLY A 143 8.70 28.60 24.64
N THR A 144 7.40 28.79 24.92
CA THR A 144 6.34 28.05 24.26
C THR A 144 5.31 28.95 23.58
N VAL A 145 4.65 28.39 22.57
CA VAL A 145 3.43 28.97 21.99
C VAL A 145 2.48 27.83 21.58
N LYS A 146 1.18 28.05 21.75
CA LYS A 146 0.14 27.07 21.45
C LYS A 146 -0.64 27.49 20.22
N VAL A 147 -0.87 26.52 19.35
CA VAL A 147 -1.63 26.67 18.12
C VAL A 147 -2.82 25.72 18.14
N LYS A 148 -4.01 26.27 17.93
CA LYS A 148 -5.24 25.49 17.80
C LYS A 148 -5.62 25.37 16.34
N VAL A 149 -5.92 24.15 15.92
CA VAL A 149 -6.34 23.83 14.55
C VAL A 149 -7.73 23.21 14.61
N ASP A 150 -8.69 23.85 13.96
CA ASP A 150 -10.04 23.33 13.84
C ASP A 150 -10.16 22.50 12.54
N SER A 151 -10.64 21.27 12.67
CA SER A 151 -10.87 20.38 11.55
C SER A 151 -12.33 20.28 11.09
N ALA A 152 -13.23 21.10 11.66
CA ALA A 152 -14.66 21.06 11.36
C ALA A 152 -14.98 21.37 9.88
N LEU A 153 -14.28 22.35 9.30
CA LEU A 153 -14.45 22.67 7.88
C LEU A 153 -14.02 21.51 6.97
N ALA A 154 -12.90 20.84 7.32
CA ALA A 154 -12.46 19.68 6.59
C ALA A 154 -13.45 18.51 6.67
N LYS A 155 -14.11 18.33 7.81
CA LYS A 155 -15.21 17.35 7.96
C LYS A 155 -16.40 17.69 7.07
N LEU A 156 -16.76 18.94 6.98
CA LEU A 156 -17.89 19.38 6.16
C LEU A 156 -17.63 19.17 4.67
N VAL A 157 -16.45 19.54 4.19
CA VAL A 157 -16.10 19.54 2.75
C VAL A 157 -15.55 18.19 2.30
N HIS A 158 -14.78 17.51 3.13
CA HIS A 158 -14.03 16.29 2.81
C HIS A 158 -14.24 15.15 3.83
N GLY A 159 -15.45 15.05 4.41
CA GLY A 159 -15.77 14.10 5.49
C GLY A 159 -15.64 12.63 5.14
N ASN A 160 -15.44 12.29 3.86
CA ASN A 160 -15.23 10.92 3.41
C ASN A 160 -13.73 10.50 3.36
N ASP A 161 -12.81 11.42 3.65
CA ASP A 161 -11.37 11.19 3.61
C ASP A 161 -10.75 11.32 5.00
N ASP A 162 -9.64 10.63 5.20
CA ASP A 162 -8.75 10.86 6.32
C ASP A 162 -7.73 11.94 5.94
N HIS A 163 -7.21 12.70 6.90
CA HIS A 163 -6.35 13.83 6.65
C HIS A 163 -5.07 13.81 7.47
N LEU A 164 -3.99 14.31 6.87
CA LEU A 164 -2.73 14.63 7.54
C LEU A 164 -2.60 16.15 7.60
N TYR A 165 -2.48 16.69 8.79
CA TYR A 165 -2.13 18.08 9.03
C TYR A 165 -0.64 18.17 9.30
N GLU A 166 0.09 18.86 8.44
CA GLU A 166 1.52 19.13 8.57
C GLU A 166 1.69 20.53 9.15
N ILE A 167 2.31 20.61 10.32
CA ILE A 167 2.58 21.87 11.03
C ILE A 167 4.03 22.26 10.76
N LYS A 168 4.24 23.36 10.06
CA LYS A 168 5.56 23.94 9.76
C LYS A 168 5.75 25.18 10.59
N VAL A 169 6.87 25.24 11.29
CA VAL A 169 7.17 26.33 12.21
C VAL A 169 8.53 26.92 11.88
N GLU A 170 8.57 28.23 11.85
CA GLU A 170 9.78 29.03 11.74
C GLU A 170 9.88 29.93 12.97
N VAL A 171 10.93 29.76 13.75
CA VAL A 171 11.19 30.60 14.92
C VAL A 171 12.38 31.51 14.62
N VAL A 172 12.16 32.82 14.78
CA VAL A 172 13.17 33.86 14.53
C VAL A 172 13.46 34.58 15.84
N ASP A 173 14.67 34.41 16.39
CA ASP A 173 15.09 35.06 17.63
C ASP A 173 15.47 36.57 17.43
N ALA A 174 15.71 37.27 18.53
CA ALA A 174 16.14 38.65 18.52
C ALA A 174 17.44 38.90 17.74
N SER A 175 18.27 37.86 17.57
CA SER A 175 19.52 37.92 16.76
C SER A 175 19.26 37.62 15.29
N ARG A 176 17.99 37.53 14.85
CA ARG A 176 17.56 37.17 13.49
C ARG A 176 18.03 35.79 13.03
N ARG A 177 18.19 34.86 13.97
CA ARG A 177 18.48 33.47 13.66
C ARG A 177 17.15 32.72 13.49
N THR A 178 17.08 31.99 12.41
CA THR A 178 15.89 31.25 12.03
C THR A 178 16.12 29.75 12.24
N ILE A 179 15.29 29.10 13.04
CA ILE A 179 15.28 27.64 13.22
C ILE A 179 13.88 27.12 12.86
N PHE A 180 13.87 26.01 12.13
CA PHE A 180 12.66 25.37 11.68
C PHE A 180 12.29 24.18 12.59
N GLY A 181 11.00 24.03 12.82
CA GLY A 181 10.40 22.87 13.45
C GLY A 181 9.25 22.33 12.61
N SER A 182 8.93 21.07 12.79
CA SER A 182 7.76 20.47 12.15
C SER A 182 7.10 19.43 13.02
N GLY A 183 5.80 19.29 12.86
CA GLY A 183 4.98 18.27 13.49
C GLY A 183 3.88 17.81 12.53
N SER A 184 3.19 16.74 12.87
CA SER A 184 2.05 16.27 12.08
C SER A 184 0.98 15.66 12.95
N VAL A 185 -0.28 15.79 12.52
CA VAL A 185 -1.45 15.22 13.19
C VAL A 185 -2.30 14.49 12.16
N LEU A 186 -2.67 13.25 12.46
CA LEU A 186 -3.64 12.50 11.69
C LEU A 186 -5.06 12.82 12.21
N ALA A 187 -5.95 13.25 11.31
CA ALA A 187 -7.36 13.41 11.59
C ALA A 187 -8.17 12.35 10.84
N THR A 188 -8.89 11.52 11.57
CA THR A 188 -9.55 10.33 11.05
C THR A 188 -11.05 10.49 10.98
N ARG A 189 -11.66 10.08 9.88
CA ARG A 189 -13.12 10.01 9.71
C ARG A 189 -13.77 8.90 10.55
N LYS A 190 -13.02 7.84 10.85
CA LYS A 190 -13.46 6.69 11.65
C LYS A 190 -12.42 6.40 12.74
N PRO A 191 -12.84 5.92 13.91
CA PRO A 191 -11.93 5.63 15.03
C PRO A 191 -10.88 4.56 14.71
N PHE A 192 -11.20 3.65 13.79
CA PHE A 192 -10.34 2.58 13.27
C PHE A 192 -10.87 2.08 11.94
N GLN A 193 -10.09 1.23 11.27
CA GLN A 193 -10.47 0.56 10.03
C GLN A 193 -10.58 -0.93 10.29
N VAL A 194 -11.56 -1.59 9.65
CA VAL A 194 -11.73 -3.04 9.67
C VAL A 194 -11.44 -3.57 8.28
N THR A 195 -10.41 -4.40 8.17
CA THR A 195 -9.99 -5.02 6.91
C THR A 195 -10.35 -6.49 6.92
N THR A 196 -11.03 -6.93 5.88
CA THR A 196 -11.42 -8.34 5.68
C THR A 196 -10.83 -8.85 4.38
N TRP A 197 -10.23 -10.03 4.40
CA TRP A 197 -9.70 -10.68 3.18
C TRP A 197 -9.87 -12.18 3.24
N LEU A 198 -9.87 -12.80 2.06
CA LEU A 198 -9.97 -14.24 1.91
C LEU A 198 -8.59 -14.84 1.61
N ASN A 199 -8.45 -16.13 1.86
CA ASN A 199 -7.24 -16.90 1.53
C ASN A 199 -7.10 -17.20 0.02
N ARG A 200 -8.12 -16.88 -0.78
CA ARG A 200 -8.19 -17.09 -2.23
C ARG A 200 -8.94 -15.95 -2.92
N GLY A 201 -8.72 -15.75 -4.20
CA GLY A 201 -9.39 -14.68 -4.97
C GLY A 201 -10.83 -15.03 -5.36
N TYR A 202 -11.11 -16.33 -5.56
CA TYR A 202 -12.45 -16.87 -5.83
C TYR A 202 -12.57 -18.26 -5.26
N ALA A 203 -13.79 -18.77 -5.09
CA ALA A 203 -14.05 -20.10 -4.56
C ALA A 203 -14.96 -20.91 -5.50
N LEU A 204 -14.89 -22.24 -5.39
CA LEU A 204 -15.89 -23.13 -5.96
C LEU A 204 -16.92 -23.50 -4.89
N ALA A 205 -18.15 -23.80 -5.32
CA ALA A 205 -19.22 -24.25 -4.43
C ALA A 205 -18.77 -25.50 -3.63
N GLY A 206 -19.01 -25.50 -2.32
CA GLY A 206 -18.61 -26.56 -1.40
C GLY A 206 -17.13 -26.47 -0.93
N GLU A 207 -16.29 -25.63 -1.51
CA GLU A 207 -14.92 -25.45 -1.04
C GLU A 207 -14.86 -24.71 0.31
N ARG A 208 -13.83 -25.06 1.09
CA ARG A 208 -13.52 -24.33 2.33
C ARG A 208 -12.93 -22.96 2.02
N ILE A 209 -13.56 -21.93 2.53
CA ILE A 209 -13.13 -20.55 2.45
C ILE A 209 -12.65 -20.13 3.84
N GLN A 210 -11.48 -19.53 3.91
CA GLN A 210 -10.98 -18.91 5.13
C GLN A 210 -10.99 -17.41 4.95
N ALA A 211 -11.71 -16.70 5.82
CA ALA A 211 -11.68 -15.27 5.92
C ALA A 211 -10.85 -14.84 7.13
N SER A 212 -10.09 -13.79 6.95
CA SER A 212 -9.29 -13.13 7.97
C SER A 212 -9.79 -11.70 8.19
N ILE A 213 -9.78 -11.27 9.45
CA ILE A 213 -10.32 -9.97 9.87
C ILE A 213 -9.28 -9.30 10.75
N ALA A 214 -8.95 -8.04 10.46
CA ALA A 214 -8.10 -7.21 11.29
C ALA A 214 -8.74 -5.84 11.52
N ALA A 215 -8.53 -5.27 12.71
CA ALA A 215 -8.96 -3.93 13.03
C ALA A 215 -7.77 -3.11 13.54
N ASN A 216 -7.52 -1.97 12.89
CA ASN A 216 -6.38 -1.11 13.20
C ASN A 216 -6.78 0.37 13.15
N THR A 217 -6.19 1.16 14.03
CA THR A 217 -6.24 2.62 13.94
C THR A 217 -5.47 3.10 12.70
N LEU A 218 -5.64 4.36 12.31
CA LEU A 218 -4.96 4.92 11.13
C LEU A 218 -3.43 4.95 11.27
N ASP A 219 -2.92 5.01 12.50
CA ASP A 219 -1.51 4.89 12.87
C ASP A 219 -1.07 3.43 13.12
N SER A 220 -1.85 2.45 12.61
CA SER A 220 -1.55 1.01 12.61
C SER A 220 -1.52 0.32 13.98
N ARG A 221 -2.06 0.93 15.03
CA ARG A 221 -2.23 0.25 16.33
C ARG A 221 -3.41 -0.72 16.26
N LYS A 222 -3.22 -1.90 16.85
CA LYS A 222 -4.25 -2.94 16.93
C LYS A 222 -5.41 -2.51 17.81
N VAL A 223 -6.62 -2.89 17.43
CA VAL A 223 -7.86 -2.57 18.16
C VAL A 223 -8.38 -3.83 18.84
N ASN A 224 -8.68 -3.73 20.14
CA ASN A 224 -9.34 -4.76 20.92
C ASN A 224 -10.85 -4.50 20.98
N GLY A 225 -11.63 -5.56 21.17
CA GLY A 225 -13.08 -5.44 21.27
C GLY A 225 -13.81 -6.73 20.92
N TRP A 226 -14.87 -6.60 20.16
CA TRP A 226 -15.71 -7.73 19.73
C TRP A 226 -16.00 -7.64 18.24
N VAL A 227 -16.15 -8.79 17.59
CA VAL A 227 -16.54 -8.91 16.18
C VAL A 227 -17.82 -9.71 16.04
N SER A 228 -18.78 -9.17 15.29
CA SER A 228 -19.97 -9.86 14.81
C SER A 228 -19.85 -10.03 13.30
N THR A 229 -20.04 -11.25 12.80
CA THR A 229 -19.85 -11.58 11.38
C THR A 229 -21.16 -12.07 10.77
N THR A 230 -21.51 -11.55 9.59
CA THR A 230 -22.68 -11.98 8.83
C THR A 230 -22.30 -12.21 7.36
N LEU A 231 -22.73 -13.32 6.82
CA LEU A 231 -22.60 -13.64 5.39
C LEU A 231 -23.94 -13.39 4.71
N TYR A 232 -23.91 -12.55 3.70
CA TYR A 232 -25.07 -12.27 2.83
C TYR A 232 -24.86 -12.84 1.45
N LYS A 233 -25.93 -13.36 0.86
CA LYS A 233 -26.02 -13.59 -0.58
C LYS A 233 -26.52 -12.29 -1.23
N VAL A 234 -25.84 -11.86 -2.27
CA VAL A 234 -26.14 -10.62 -2.99
C VAL A 234 -26.80 -10.99 -4.30
N THR A 235 -28.00 -10.47 -4.54
CA THR A 235 -28.77 -10.64 -5.77
C THR A 235 -29.23 -9.26 -6.26
N SER A 236 -29.81 -9.21 -7.46
CA SER A 236 -30.43 -7.98 -8.00
C SER A 236 -31.92 -8.23 -8.24
N ASP A 237 -32.73 -7.21 -7.99
CA ASP A 237 -34.12 -7.26 -8.40
C ASP A 237 -34.30 -6.98 -9.90
N ALA A 238 -35.52 -7.03 -10.39
CA ALA A 238 -35.86 -6.77 -11.79
C ALA A 238 -35.50 -5.32 -12.24
N LYS A 239 -35.31 -4.39 -11.30
CA LYS A 239 -34.86 -3.00 -11.54
C LYS A 239 -33.35 -2.84 -11.42
N GLY A 240 -32.61 -3.93 -11.16
CA GLY A 240 -31.16 -3.91 -10.95
C GLY A 240 -30.72 -3.38 -9.58
N GLN A 241 -31.64 -3.23 -8.62
CA GLN A 241 -31.32 -2.85 -7.25
C GLN A 241 -30.80 -4.07 -6.49
N LEU A 242 -29.75 -3.84 -5.69
CA LEU A 242 -29.13 -4.91 -4.91
C LEU A 242 -30.03 -5.33 -3.75
N LYS A 243 -30.16 -6.66 -3.57
CA LYS A 243 -30.85 -7.27 -2.46
C LYS A 243 -29.90 -8.19 -1.72
N GLU A 244 -29.84 -8.03 -0.43
CA GLU A 244 -29.04 -8.88 0.46
C GLU A 244 -29.93 -9.84 1.25
N THR A 245 -29.57 -11.12 1.27
CA THR A 245 -30.25 -12.14 2.04
C THR A 245 -29.25 -12.81 2.97
N VAL A 246 -29.56 -12.86 4.26
CA VAL A 246 -28.69 -13.50 5.26
C VAL A 246 -28.58 -15.00 4.95
N VAL A 247 -27.35 -15.47 4.80
CA VAL A 247 -27.03 -16.90 4.64
C VAL A 247 -26.58 -17.52 5.96
N ARG A 248 -25.76 -16.78 6.69
CA ARG A 248 -25.21 -17.24 7.96
C ARG A 248 -24.82 -16.07 8.85
N GLN A 249 -25.00 -16.26 10.15
CA GLN A 249 -24.49 -15.36 11.19
C GLN A 249 -23.62 -16.19 12.14
N TRP A 250 -22.56 -15.57 12.62
CA TRP A 250 -21.71 -16.14 13.67
C TRP A 250 -21.94 -15.39 14.97
N GLU A 251 -21.82 -16.11 16.05
CA GLU A 251 -21.89 -15.51 17.39
C GLU A 251 -20.79 -14.45 17.55
N ARG A 252 -21.14 -13.41 18.30
CA ARG A 252 -20.22 -12.34 18.67
C ARG A 252 -19.03 -12.91 19.44
N LYS A 253 -17.82 -12.67 18.97
CA LYS A 253 -16.57 -13.15 19.59
C LYS A 253 -15.70 -12.01 20.03
N ARG A 254 -14.93 -12.25 21.11
CA ARG A 254 -13.91 -11.30 21.54
C ARG A 254 -12.81 -11.21 20.47
N PHE A 255 -12.37 -9.99 20.25
CA PHE A 255 -11.33 -9.64 19.30
C PHE A 255 -10.16 -9.00 20.08
N SER A 256 -8.99 -9.64 20.08
CA SER A 256 -7.83 -9.25 20.91
C SER A 256 -6.75 -8.47 20.13
N GLY A 257 -7.14 -7.75 19.08
CA GLY A 257 -6.20 -7.02 18.20
C GLY A 257 -5.39 -7.91 17.28
N GLU A 258 -5.46 -9.22 17.42
CA GLU A 258 -4.87 -10.18 16.50
C GLU A 258 -5.79 -10.39 15.29
N THR A 259 -5.25 -10.95 14.21
CA THR A 259 -6.06 -11.34 13.06
C THR A 259 -7.01 -12.47 13.44
N ALA A 260 -8.31 -12.18 13.48
CA ALA A 260 -9.32 -13.22 13.65
C ALA A 260 -9.48 -14.01 12.34
N ARG A 261 -9.80 -15.30 12.46
CA ARG A 261 -10.05 -16.18 11.32
C ARG A 261 -11.36 -16.91 11.48
N ILE A 262 -12.09 -17.04 10.39
CA ILE A 262 -13.29 -17.86 10.28
C ILE A 262 -13.21 -18.74 9.05
N ASP A 263 -13.65 -19.98 9.20
CA ASP A 263 -13.76 -20.95 8.13
C ASP A 263 -15.22 -21.26 7.84
N PHE A 264 -15.58 -21.30 6.58
CA PHE A 264 -16.93 -21.61 6.14
C PHE A 264 -16.95 -22.21 4.74
N LYS A 265 -18.11 -22.72 4.35
CA LYS A 265 -18.40 -23.20 3.00
C LYS A 265 -19.65 -22.51 2.48
N VAL A 266 -19.74 -22.41 1.17
CA VAL A 266 -20.90 -21.92 0.43
C VAL A 266 -21.18 -22.92 -0.69
N ASP A 267 -22.38 -23.49 -0.69
CA ASP A 267 -22.72 -24.59 -1.61
C ASP A 267 -23.39 -24.09 -2.90
N GLN A 268 -23.81 -22.85 -2.95
CA GLN A 268 -24.48 -22.26 -4.12
C GLN A 268 -23.59 -21.27 -4.84
N ALA A 269 -23.59 -21.32 -6.17
CA ALA A 269 -22.95 -20.29 -6.98
C ALA A 269 -23.66 -18.93 -6.80
N GLY A 270 -22.87 -17.85 -6.86
CA GLY A 270 -23.39 -16.49 -6.73
C GLY A 270 -22.38 -15.51 -6.13
N GLN A 271 -22.87 -14.34 -5.82
CA GLN A 271 -22.11 -13.28 -5.19
C GLN A 271 -22.46 -13.13 -3.72
N TYR A 272 -21.45 -12.99 -2.90
CA TYR A 272 -21.58 -12.95 -1.44
C TYR A 272 -20.83 -11.76 -0.85
N ARG A 273 -21.41 -11.20 0.20
CA ARG A 273 -20.77 -10.17 1.03
C ARG A 273 -20.59 -10.68 2.45
N LEU A 274 -19.35 -10.74 2.90
CA LEU A 274 -19.00 -11.05 4.28
C LEU A 274 -18.78 -9.73 5.01
N VAL A 275 -19.61 -9.48 6.00
CA VAL A 275 -19.62 -8.25 6.83
C VAL A 275 -19.07 -8.58 8.20
N ASN A 276 -18.17 -7.74 8.68
CA ASN A 276 -17.62 -7.82 10.01
C ASN A 276 -17.86 -6.47 10.73
N LEU A 277 -18.72 -6.46 11.71
CA LEU A 277 -18.93 -5.32 12.57
C LEU A 277 -18.04 -5.48 13.80
N VAL A 278 -17.04 -4.61 13.93
CA VAL A 278 -16.14 -4.59 15.09
C VAL A 278 -16.57 -3.47 16.03
N THR A 279 -16.78 -3.83 17.29
CA THR A 279 -17.05 -2.90 18.39
C THR A 279 -15.82 -2.82 19.28
N ASP A 280 -15.21 -1.66 19.46
CA ASP A 280 -14.04 -1.52 20.33
C ASP A 280 -14.43 -1.47 21.84
N GLU A 281 -13.43 -1.43 22.71
CA GLU A 281 -13.64 -1.37 24.18
C GLU A 281 -14.32 -0.07 24.64
N LYS A 282 -14.40 0.94 23.78
CA LYS A 282 -15.12 2.20 24.02
C LYS A 282 -16.56 2.20 23.46
N GLY A 283 -17.00 1.05 22.91
CA GLY A 283 -18.33 0.90 22.30
C GLY A 283 -18.48 1.51 20.92
N ARG A 284 -17.39 1.94 20.26
CA ARG A 284 -17.45 2.50 18.92
C ARG A 284 -17.47 1.38 17.89
N GLU A 285 -18.33 1.50 16.89
CA GLU A 285 -18.55 0.46 15.89
C GLU A 285 -18.05 0.87 14.51
N VAL A 286 -17.37 -0.05 13.85
CA VAL A 286 -16.93 0.10 12.46
C VAL A 286 -17.18 -1.18 11.69
N GLU A 287 -17.83 -1.04 10.54
CA GLU A 287 -18.02 -2.12 9.57
C GLU A 287 -16.84 -2.22 8.62
N GLY A 288 -16.37 -3.46 8.41
CA GLY A 288 -15.55 -3.85 7.28
C GLY A 288 -16.20 -5.00 6.53
N ALA A 289 -16.04 -5.07 5.22
CA ALA A 289 -16.65 -6.11 4.42
C ALA A 289 -15.77 -6.53 3.25
N ILE A 290 -16.07 -7.69 2.68
CA ILE A 290 -15.51 -8.13 1.40
C ILE A 290 -16.61 -8.72 0.52
N LEU A 291 -16.57 -8.38 -0.77
CA LEU A 291 -17.48 -8.93 -1.78
C LEU A 291 -16.71 -9.96 -2.61
N PHE A 292 -17.22 -11.19 -2.68
CA PHE A 292 -16.56 -12.28 -3.41
C PHE A 292 -17.57 -13.12 -4.18
N SER A 293 -17.06 -13.89 -5.13
CA SER A 293 -17.89 -14.76 -5.99
C SER A 293 -17.57 -16.23 -5.73
N VAL A 294 -18.62 -17.04 -5.72
CA VAL A 294 -18.55 -18.49 -5.66
C VAL A 294 -19.07 -19.04 -6.99
N ARG A 295 -18.29 -19.92 -7.63
CA ARG A 295 -18.64 -20.58 -8.88
C ARG A 295 -19.20 -21.96 -8.62
N GLY A 296 -20.20 -22.34 -9.38
CA GLY A 296 -20.75 -23.70 -9.34
C GLY A 296 -19.97 -24.70 -10.20
N PRO A 297 -20.39 -25.99 -10.16
CA PRO A 297 -19.86 -27.02 -11.05
C PRO A 297 -20.10 -26.67 -12.52
N ALA A 298 -19.23 -27.14 -13.43
CA ALA A 298 -19.31 -26.91 -14.86
C ALA A 298 -19.34 -25.42 -15.28
N GLY A 299 -18.86 -24.52 -14.41
CA GLY A 299 -18.81 -23.10 -14.71
C GLY A 299 -20.11 -22.33 -14.46
N GLU A 300 -21.08 -22.94 -13.79
CA GLU A 300 -22.28 -22.26 -13.31
C GLU A 300 -21.88 -21.04 -12.45
N GLN A 301 -22.40 -19.86 -12.79
CA GLN A 301 -21.95 -18.61 -12.21
C GLN A 301 -22.93 -18.03 -11.18
N GLY A 302 -24.18 -18.51 -11.19
CA GLY A 302 -25.24 -17.87 -10.43
C GLY A 302 -25.47 -16.42 -10.86
N GLU A 303 -26.15 -15.68 -10.01
CA GLU A 303 -26.37 -14.25 -10.23
C GLU A 303 -25.18 -13.46 -9.65
N VAL A 304 -24.35 -12.87 -10.53
CA VAL A 304 -23.16 -12.08 -10.18
C VAL A 304 -23.10 -10.82 -11.04
N ARG A 305 -22.85 -9.69 -10.41
CA ARG A 305 -22.54 -8.43 -11.12
C ARG A 305 -21.03 -8.27 -11.23
N TYR A 306 -20.55 -8.21 -12.45
CA TYR A 306 -19.15 -8.01 -12.77
C TYR A 306 -18.86 -6.58 -13.20
N ASN A 307 -17.61 -6.15 -13.08
CA ASN A 307 -17.08 -4.97 -13.79
C ASN A 307 -16.96 -5.27 -15.30
N ASP A 308 -16.64 -4.26 -16.09
CA ASP A 308 -16.49 -4.43 -17.53
C ASP A 308 -15.45 -5.49 -17.90
N ILE A 309 -14.37 -5.57 -17.14
CA ILE A 309 -13.38 -6.66 -17.16
C ILE A 309 -12.71 -6.82 -15.79
N GLU A 310 -12.49 -8.05 -15.36
CA GLU A 310 -11.83 -8.39 -14.09
C GLU A 310 -10.84 -9.52 -14.31
N LEU A 311 -9.69 -9.45 -13.64
CA LEU A 311 -8.69 -10.51 -13.54
C LEU A 311 -8.45 -10.87 -12.08
N ILE A 312 -8.79 -12.09 -11.69
CA ILE A 312 -8.69 -12.55 -10.30
C ILE A 312 -7.85 -13.81 -10.28
N THR A 313 -6.76 -13.82 -9.50
CA THR A 313 -5.90 -14.97 -9.32
C THR A 313 -6.44 -15.87 -8.19
N ASP A 314 -6.22 -17.16 -8.28
CA ASP A 314 -6.60 -18.12 -7.23
C ASP A 314 -5.73 -17.98 -5.98
N LYS A 315 -4.44 -17.64 -6.14
CA LYS A 315 -3.45 -17.45 -5.06
C LYS A 315 -2.79 -16.06 -5.11
N ARG A 316 -2.13 -15.68 -4.03
CA ARG A 316 -1.35 -14.43 -3.94
C ARG A 316 0.03 -14.54 -4.56
N THR A 317 0.66 -15.71 -4.44
CA THR A 317 2.02 -15.98 -4.90
C THR A 317 2.10 -17.33 -5.54
N TYR A 318 3.02 -17.50 -6.47
CA TYR A 318 3.25 -18.72 -7.21
C TYR A 318 4.72 -19.09 -7.19
N ALA A 319 5.02 -20.38 -7.19
CA ALA A 319 6.36 -20.90 -7.40
C ALA A 319 6.55 -21.31 -8.87
N PRO A 320 7.80 -21.29 -9.38
CA PRO A 320 8.10 -21.90 -10.67
C PRO A 320 7.67 -23.36 -10.72
N GLY A 321 7.01 -23.77 -11.80
CA GLY A 321 6.38 -25.08 -11.96
C GLY A 321 4.90 -25.14 -11.56
N GLU A 322 4.38 -24.14 -10.87
CA GLU A 322 2.95 -24.02 -10.60
C GLU A 322 2.18 -23.45 -11.79
N ILE A 323 0.85 -23.53 -11.69
CA ILE A 323 -0.09 -22.97 -12.68
C ILE A 323 -0.91 -21.89 -12.00
N VAL A 324 -0.93 -20.69 -12.59
CA VAL A 324 -1.86 -19.63 -12.22
C VAL A 324 -3.24 -19.99 -12.79
N LYS A 325 -4.24 -20.11 -11.93
CA LYS A 325 -5.64 -20.22 -12.35
C LYS A 325 -6.25 -18.83 -12.33
N LEU A 326 -6.18 -18.15 -13.48
CA LEU A 326 -6.66 -16.79 -13.64
C LEU A 326 -8.14 -16.80 -14.02
N LEU A 327 -8.98 -16.28 -13.14
CA LEU A 327 -10.38 -16.03 -13.45
C LEU A 327 -10.52 -14.72 -14.22
N VAL A 328 -11.03 -14.83 -15.43
CA VAL A 328 -11.35 -13.70 -16.32
C VAL A 328 -12.85 -13.51 -16.32
N ASN A 329 -13.32 -12.35 -15.87
CA ASN A 329 -14.74 -12.00 -15.83
C ASN A 329 -15.03 -10.79 -16.71
N THR A 330 -16.22 -10.74 -17.30
CA THR A 330 -16.72 -9.58 -18.01
C THR A 330 -18.20 -9.33 -17.69
N LYS A 331 -18.59 -8.06 -17.74
CA LYS A 331 -20.00 -7.64 -17.53
C LYS A 331 -20.94 -8.26 -18.58
N ARG A 332 -20.49 -8.35 -19.82
CA ARG A 332 -21.28 -8.92 -20.93
C ARG A 332 -20.97 -10.41 -21.09
N LYS A 333 -22.01 -11.19 -21.32
CA LYS A 333 -21.87 -12.61 -21.65
C LYS A 333 -21.19 -12.80 -23.01
N ASN A 334 -20.46 -13.89 -23.15
CA ASN A 334 -19.82 -14.32 -24.39
C ASN A 334 -18.89 -13.25 -25.01
N SER A 335 -18.24 -12.46 -24.16
CA SER A 335 -17.28 -11.46 -24.59
C SER A 335 -16.01 -12.09 -25.14
N THR A 336 -15.46 -11.50 -26.19
CA THR A 336 -14.12 -11.83 -26.65
C THR A 336 -13.12 -10.99 -25.86
N VAL A 337 -12.12 -11.66 -25.27
CA VAL A 337 -11.07 -11.06 -24.47
C VAL A 337 -9.72 -11.41 -25.09
N MET A 338 -8.90 -10.41 -25.32
CA MET A 338 -7.50 -10.58 -25.71
C MET A 338 -6.64 -10.56 -24.46
N LEU A 339 -5.91 -11.65 -24.22
CA LEU A 339 -4.96 -11.79 -23.13
C LEU A 339 -3.52 -11.64 -23.62
N PHE A 340 -2.72 -10.91 -22.87
CA PHE A 340 -1.28 -10.77 -23.09
C PHE A 340 -0.56 -11.21 -21.82
N VAL A 341 0.27 -12.22 -21.93
CA VAL A 341 1.19 -12.63 -20.86
C VAL A 341 2.52 -11.92 -21.09
N ARG A 342 2.81 -10.90 -20.29
CA ARG A 342 4.02 -10.08 -20.42
C ARG A 342 5.22 -10.81 -19.86
N GLY A 343 6.31 -10.86 -20.63
CA GLY A 343 7.51 -11.67 -20.36
C GLY A 343 7.58 -12.91 -21.23
N SER A 344 6.49 -13.27 -21.90
CA SER A 344 6.42 -14.22 -23.01
C SER A 344 5.73 -13.54 -24.19
N ASP A 345 5.94 -14.07 -25.40
CA ASP A 345 5.20 -13.62 -26.60
C ASP A 345 3.79 -14.21 -26.68
N LYS A 346 3.31 -14.82 -25.59
CA LYS A 346 2.01 -15.47 -25.55
C LYS A 346 0.91 -14.41 -25.60
N ARG A 347 0.14 -14.47 -26.68
CA ARG A 347 -1.09 -13.70 -26.91
C ARG A 347 -2.19 -14.69 -27.18
N GLU A 348 -3.30 -14.55 -26.50
CA GLU A 348 -4.42 -15.45 -26.62
C GLU A 348 -5.73 -14.67 -26.77
N LEU A 349 -6.51 -15.06 -27.76
CA LEU A 349 -7.85 -14.53 -27.94
C LEU A 349 -8.83 -15.59 -27.44
N ILE A 350 -9.54 -15.28 -26.37
CA ILE A 350 -10.50 -16.16 -25.75
C ILE A 350 -11.92 -15.60 -25.91
N THR A 351 -12.88 -16.47 -26.17
CA THR A 351 -14.30 -16.12 -26.11
C THR A 351 -14.89 -16.79 -24.88
N LEU A 352 -15.33 -15.97 -23.93
CA LEU A 352 -15.86 -16.46 -22.67
C LEU A 352 -17.17 -17.23 -22.89
N THR A 353 -17.32 -18.35 -22.19
CA THR A 353 -18.62 -19.02 -22.07
C THR A 353 -19.40 -18.37 -20.93
N GLY A 354 -20.41 -17.58 -21.24
CA GLY A 354 -21.11 -16.73 -20.27
C GLY A 354 -20.29 -15.48 -19.93
N ASN A 355 -20.19 -15.16 -18.64
CA ASN A 355 -19.49 -13.97 -18.15
C ASN A 355 -18.06 -14.25 -17.64
N SER A 356 -17.65 -15.52 -17.57
CA SER A 356 -16.49 -15.87 -16.75
C SER A 356 -15.83 -17.17 -17.22
N GLN A 357 -14.51 -17.17 -17.27
CA GLN A 357 -13.70 -18.34 -17.62
C GLN A 357 -12.39 -18.36 -16.80
N VAL A 358 -11.93 -19.55 -16.45
CA VAL A 358 -10.60 -19.74 -15.87
C VAL A 358 -9.61 -20.02 -16.98
N VAL A 359 -8.51 -19.28 -16.98
CA VAL A 359 -7.38 -19.46 -17.89
C VAL A 359 -6.19 -19.96 -17.08
N GLU A 360 -5.54 -21.01 -17.56
CA GLU A 360 -4.36 -21.58 -16.92
C GLU A 360 -3.07 -21.03 -17.54
N ILE A 361 -2.19 -20.48 -16.70
CA ILE A 361 -0.92 -19.90 -17.14
C ILE A 361 0.20 -20.61 -16.37
N PRO A 362 1.08 -21.36 -17.05
CA PRO A 362 2.20 -22.02 -16.39
C PRO A 362 3.24 -20.96 -15.95
N VAL A 363 3.84 -21.18 -14.78
CA VAL A 363 4.88 -20.32 -14.21
C VAL A 363 6.24 -20.95 -14.40
N SER A 364 7.16 -20.23 -15.02
CA SER A 364 8.53 -20.67 -15.28
C SER A 364 9.55 -20.03 -14.31
N LEU A 365 10.77 -20.56 -14.28
CA LEU A 365 11.88 -19.92 -13.55
C LEU A 365 12.17 -18.51 -14.03
N GLY A 366 11.98 -18.26 -15.33
CA GLY A 366 12.18 -16.95 -15.94
C GLY A 366 11.16 -15.90 -15.50
N ASP A 367 10.05 -16.29 -14.87
CA ASP A 367 8.99 -15.38 -14.44
C ASP A 367 9.29 -14.70 -13.10
N MET A 368 10.31 -15.14 -12.37
CA MET A 368 10.74 -14.46 -11.16
C MET A 368 11.31 -13.06 -11.47
N PRO A 369 11.12 -12.04 -10.63
CA PRO A 369 10.30 -12.06 -9.42
C PRO A 369 8.80 -11.84 -9.66
N ASN A 370 8.39 -11.40 -10.82
CA ASN A 370 7.00 -11.15 -11.20
C ASN A 370 6.82 -11.11 -12.72
N PHE A 371 5.58 -11.25 -13.17
CA PHE A 371 5.17 -10.94 -14.55
C PHE A 371 3.77 -10.35 -14.55
N PHE A 372 3.29 -9.92 -15.71
CA PHE A 372 1.98 -9.28 -15.82
C PHE A 372 1.10 -10.02 -16.81
N VAL A 373 -0.18 -10.11 -16.49
CA VAL A 373 -1.23 -10.47 -17.43
C VAL A 373 -2.11 -9.26 -17.68
N GLU A 374 -2.20 -8.86 -18.93
CA GLU A 374 -3.10 -7.81 -19.40
C GLU A 374 -4.26 -8.44 -20.14
N ALA A 375 -5.47 -8.02 -19.84
CA ALA A 375 -6.66 -8.39 -20.57
C ALA A 375 -7.31 -7.15 -21.17
N MET A 376 -7.84 -7.32 -22.39
CA MET A 376 -8.54 -6.27 -23.10
C MET A 376 -9.82 -6.84 -23.73
N THR A 377 -10.92 -6.10 -23.58
CA THR A 377 -12.20 -6.37 -24.27
C THR A 377 -12.79 -5.08 -24.80
N ILE A 378 -13.66 -5.20 -25.78
CA ILE A 378 -14.38 -4.07 -26.38
C ILE A 378 -15.86 -4.25 -26.10
N SER A 379 -16.47 -3.29 -25.45
CA SER A 379 -17.90 -3.24 -25.23
C SER A 379 -18.40 -1.79 -25.20
N ASP A 380 -19.63 -1.55 -25.64
CA ASP A 380 -20.26 -0.22 -25.65
C ASP A 380 -19.39 0.86 -26.33
N ALA A 381 -18.74 0.51 -27.45
CA ALA A 381 -17.79 1.36 -28.19
C ALA A 381 -16.59 1.83 -27.35
N ARG A 382 -16.26 1.13 -26.24
CA ARG A 382 -15.14 1.43 -25.37
C ARG A 382 -14.20 0.25 -25.27
N VAL A 383 -12.92 0.55 -25.09
CA VAL A 383 -11.89 -0.45 -24.77
C VAL A 383 -11.73 -0.51 -23.26
N HIS A 384 -12.01 -1.67 -22.70
CA HIS A 384 -11.81 -1.95 -21.29
C HIS A 384 -10.55 -2.78 -21.13
N THR A 385 -9.69 -2.39 -20.21
CA THR A 385 -8.43 -3.09 -19.95
C THR A 385 -8.21 -3.27 -18.45
N GLN A 386 -7.66 -4.42 -18.12
CA GLN A 386 -7.24 -4.76 -16.76
C GLN A 386 -5.85 -5.39 -16.81
N VAL A 387 -5.04 -5.09 -15.82
CA VAL A 387 -3.72 -5.67 -15.64
C VAL A 387 -3.64 -6.33 -14.28
N ARG A 388 -3.12 -7.55 -14.26
CA ARG A 388 -2.84 -8.27 -13.01
C ARG A 388 -1.36 -8.60 -12.95
N GLU A 389 -0.70 -8.18 -11.87
CA GLU A 389 0.65 -8.61 -11.53
C GLU A 389 0.59 -10.00 -10.90
N ILE A 390 1.40 -10.91 -11.43
CA ILE A 390 1.59 -12.25 -10.90
C ILE A 390 2.91 -12.27 -10.14
N ILE A 391 2.84 -12.60 -8.87
CA ILE A 391 3.98 -12.56 -7.96
C ILE A 391 4.62 -13.95 -7.90
N VAL A 392 5.91 -14.01 -8.24
CA VAL A 392 6.72 -15.25 -8.25
C VAL A 392 7.95 -15.03 -7.38
N PRO A 393 7.84 -15.18 -6.05
CA PRO A 393 8.93 -14.88 -5.15
C PRO A 393 10.15 -15.77 -5.37
N PRO A 394 11.37 -15.23 -5.20
CA PRO A 394 12.61 -15.99 -5.34
C PRO A 394 12.90 -16.85 -4.08
N ALA A 395 11.94 -17.63 -3.60
CA ALA A 395 11.99 -18.32 -2.31
C ALA A 395 13.22 -19.24 -2.17
N LYS A 396 13.60 -19.95 -3.23
CA LYS A 396 14.78 -20.83 -3.24
C LYS A 396 16.11 -20.09 -3.51
N ARG A 397 16.07 -18.75 -3.66
CA ARG A 397 17.25 -17.93 -3.98
C ARG A 397 17.52 -16.86 -2.93
N THR A 398 16.82 -16.91 -1.81
CA THR A 398 17.00 -16.01 -0.67
C THR A 398 17.27 -16.83 0.58
N LEU A 399 18.25 -16.39 1.36
CA LEU A 399 18.64 -17.05 2.58
C LEU A 399 18.48 -16.08 3.76
N ASN A 400 18.15 -16.63 4.92
CA ASN A 400 18.14 -15.90 6.17
C ASN A 400 19.43 -16.24 6.94
N VAL A 401 20.21 -15.21 7.24
CA VAL A 401 21.46 -15.35 7.97
C VAL A 401 21.31 -14.69 9.34
N ALA A 402 21.41 -15.48 10.39
CA ALA A 402 21.44 -14.99 11.77
C ALA A 402 22.85 -15.10 12.32
N ILE A 403 23.36 -13.99 12.84
CA ILE A 403 24.67 -13.88 13.50
C ILE A 403 24.42 -13.78 14.99
N VAL A 404 24.88 -14.75 15.75
CA VAL A 404 24.67 -14.84 17.19
C VAL A 404 26.05 -14.85 17.89
N PRO A 405 26.50 -13.70 18.41
CA PRO A 405 27.69 -13.64 19.21
C PRO A 405 27.46 -14.29 20.60
N ASN A 406 28.48 -14.83 21.20
CA ASN A 406 28.40 -15.45 22.54
C ASN A 406 28.27 -14.42 23.68
N ALA A 407 28.51 -13.13 23.42
CA ALA A 407 28.29 -12.03 24.35
C ALA A 407 27.85 -10.76 23.64
N GLU A 408 27.17 -9.87 24.35
CA GLU A 408 26.75 -8.57 23.80
C GLU A 408 27.86 -7.53 23.77
N LYS A 409 28.86 -7.69 24.63
CA LYS A 409 30.02 -6.79 24.79
C LYS A 409 31.28 -7.59 25.04
N TYR A 410 32.39 -7.16 24.47
CA TYR A 410 33.71 -7.76 24.63
C TYR A 410 34.68 -6.69 25.10
N LYS A 411 35.62 -7.12 25.94
CA LYS A 411 36.78 -6.30 26.31
C LYS A 411 37.84 -6.37 25.22
N PRO A 412 38.71 -5.35 25.11
CA PRO A 412 39.86 -5.44 24.20
C PRO A 412 40.67 -6.73 24.45
N GLN A 413 41.03 -7.43 23.38
CA GLN A 413 41.76 -8.72 23.41
C GLN A 413 40.97 -9.93 23.92
N GLU A 414 39.69 -9.79 24.24
CA GLU A 414 38.83 -10.91 24.61
C GLU A 414 38.45 -11.73 23.36
N LYS A 415 38.50 -13.06 23.51
CA LYS A 415 38.09 -13.97 22.43
C LYS A 415 36.58 -14.03 22.34
N GLY A 416 36.03 -13.59 21.17
CA GLY A 416 34.63 -13.75 20.84
C GLY A 416 34.40 -15.01 20.00
N THR A 417 33.27 -15.66 20.23
CA THR A 417 32.77 -16.74 19.38
C THR A 417 31.48 -16.30 18.74
N VAL A 418 31.35 -16.48 17.41
CA VAL A 418 30.17 -16.10 16.67
C VAL A 418 29.56 -17.34 16.02
N LYS A 419 28.30 -17.60 16.30
CA LYS A 419 27.54 -18.67 15.65
C LYS A 419 26.78 -18.06 14.46
N ILE A 420 27.01 -18.60 13.26
CA ILE A 420 26.28 -18.21 12.05
C ILE A 420 25.26 -19.31 11.78
N LYS A 421 23.98 -18.92 11.70
CA LYS A 421 22.90 -19.81 11.32
C LYS A 421 22.38 -19.36 9.96
N VAL A 422 22.39 -20.28 8.98
CA VAL A 422 21.87 -20.03 7.64
C VAL A 422 20.67 -20.93 7.41
N THR A 423 19.54 -20.34 7.05
CA THR A 423 18.32 -21.05 6.72
C THR A 423 17.73 -20.53 5.42
N ASP A 424 16.94 -21.36 4.76
CA ASP A 424 16.09 -20.89 3.68
C ASP A 424 14.90 -20.06 4.22
N GLU A 425 14.01 -19.67 3.34
CA GLU A 425 12.83 -18.88 3.67
C GLU A 425 11.74 -19.67 4.44
N ASP A 426 11.83 -20.98 4.47
CA ASP A 426 10.93 -21.87 5.22
C ASP A 426 11.51 -22.24 6.59
N GLY A 427 12.75 -21.77 6.88
CA GLY A 427 13.45 -21.99 8.14
C GLY A 427 14.31 -23.25 8.16
N GLU A 428 14.39 -23.99 7.05
CA GLU A 428 15.19 -25.20 6.91
C GLU A 428 16.70 -24.85 6.81
N PRO A 429 17.60 -25.62 7.44
CA PRO A 429 19.02 -25.38 7.40
C PRO A 429 19.58 -25.51 5.98
N VAL A 430 20.48 -24.59 5.62
CA VAL A 430 21.18 -24.59 4.33
C VAL A 430 22.66 -24.77 4.54
N THR A 431 23.27 -25.68 3.79
CA THR A 431 24.73 -25.87 3.74
C THR A 431 25.31 -25.05 2.57
N GLY A 432 26.40 -24.32 2.86
CA GLY A 432 27.06 -23.49 1.88
C GLY A 432 28.25 -22.75 2.45
N ASP A 433 28.92 -21.97 1.64
CA ASP A 433 30.02 -21.12 2.01
C ASP A 433 29.53 -19.73 2.44
N CYS A 434 30.20 -19.13 3.44
CA CYS A 434 29.91 -17.78 3.86
C CYS A 434 31.21 -16.96 4.00
N VAL A 435 31.11 -15.67 3.75
CA VAL A 435 32.17 -14.70 4.01
C VAL A 435 31.77 -13.88 5.24
N LEU A 436 32.61 -13.90 6.27
CA LEU A 436 32.42 -13.11 7.47
C LEU A 436 33.40 -11.95 7.49
N ALA A 437 32.90 -10.73 7.57
CA ALA A 437 33.69 -9.52 7.78
C ALA A 437 33.38 -8.94 9.14
N ILE A 438 34.40 -8.56 9.89
CA ILE A 438 34.29 -7.90 11.18
C ILE A 438 35.06 -6.57 11.08
N TYR A 439 34.38 -5.48 11.40
CA TYR A 439 34.96 -4.14 11.38
C TYR A 439 34.47 -3.31 12.56
N ASP A 440 35.23 -2.29 12.92
CA ASP A 440 34.82 -1.36 13.95
C ASP A 440 33.67 -0.48 13.51
N LYS A 441 32.64 -0.37 14.34
CA LYS A 441 31.43 0.41 14.04
C LYS A 441 31.72 1.91 13.84
N SER A 442 32.84 2.42 14.39
CA SER A 442 33.28 3.80 14.14
C SER A 442 33.57 4.09 12.67
N LEU A 443 33.90 3.08 11.87
CA LEU A 443 34.10 3.21 10.43
C LEU A 443 32.80 3.59 9.71
N GLU A 444 31.65 3.08 10.16
CA GLU A 444 30.34 3.49 9.61
C GLU A 444 30.04 4.96 9.90
N TYR A 445 30.42 5.45 11.07
CA TYR A 445 30.24 6.86 11.42
C TYR A 445 31.11 7.79 10.56
N ILE A 446 32.36 7.39 10.31
CA ILE A 446 33.30 8.16 9.48
C ILE A 446 32.88 8.12 7.99
N SER A 447 32.38 6.99 7.51
CA SER A 447 31.96 6.83 6.10
C SER A 447 30.56 7.38 5.79
N GLY A 448 29.81 7.82 6.81
CA GLY A 448 28.44 8.29 6.66
C GLY A 448 27.40 7.17 6.49
N GLY A 449 27.73 5.95 6.90
CA GLY A 449 26.85 4.78 6.89
C GLY A 449 27.58 3.50 6.49
N SER A 450 26.87 2.37 6.52
CA SER A 450 27.42 1.09 6.08
C SER A 450 27.65 1.07 4.56
N ASN A 451 28.86 0.69 4.14
CA ASN A 451 29.18 0.46 2.73
C ASN A 451 28.66 -0.89 2.22
N VAL A 452 28.15 -1.73 3.11
CA VAL A 452 27.59 -3.04 2.75
C VAL A 452 26.15 -2.84 2.36
N ALA A 453 25.87 -2.90 1.06
CA ALA A 453 24.51 -2.89 0.55
C ALA A 453 23.76 -4.11 1.09
N GLU A 454 22.48 -3.91 1.39
CA GLU A 454 21.59 -5.03 1.74
C GLU A 454 21.47 -5.93 0.49
N ILE A 455 22.05 -7.14 0.60
CA ILE A 455 22.32 -8.02 -0.56
C ILE A 455 21.03 -8.48 -1.25
N LYS A 456 19.97 -8.74 -0.48
CA LYS A 456 18.66 -9.10 -1.02
C LYS A 456 18.12 -7.99 -1.92
N SER A 457 18.10 -6.77 -1.42
CA SER A 457 17.66 -5.60 -2.19
C SER A 457 18.52 -5.35 -3.42
N PHE A 458 19.83 -5.55 -3.32
CA PHE A 458 20.75 -5.38 -4.46
C PHE A 458 20.38 -6.28 -5.62
N PHE A 459 20.19 -7.59 -5.39
CA PHE A 459 19.89 -8.56 -6.45
C PHE A 459 18.44 -8.52 -6.93
N TRP A 460 17.47 -8.17 -6.05
CA TRP A 460 16.04 -8.30 -6.35
C TRP A 460 15.29 -6.97 -6.53
N LYS A 461 15.94 -5.81 -6.37
CA LYS A 461 15.32 -4.49 -6.59
C LYS A 461 14.78 -4.27 -8.01
N GLY A 462 15.28 -5.03 -8.97
CA GLY A 462 14.88 -4.94 -10.37
C GLY A 462 13.58 -5.66 -10.68
N ARG A 463 12.46 -5.33 -9.99
CA ARG A 463 11.12 -5.80 -10.38
C ARG A 463 10.82 -5.42 -11.82
N ARG A 464 10.16 -6.33 -12.56
CA ARG A 464 9.62 -5.96 -13.86
C ARG A 464 8.56 -4.89 -13.68
N GLN A 465 8.65 -3.86 -14.50
CA GLN A 465 7.66 -2.80 -14.56
C GLN A 465 6.70 -3.08 -15.72
N TYR A 466 5.44 -2.76 -15.48
CA TYR A 466 4.45 -2.82 -16.54
C TYR A 466 4.69 -1.68 -17.53
N GLN A 467 4.89 -2.03 -18.79
CA GLN A 467 4.96 -1.09 -19.90
C GLN A 467 4.02 -1.58 -21.00
N SER A 468 3.05 -0.77 -21.37
CA SER A 468 2.15 -1.05 -22.47
C SER A 468 2.22 0.07 -23.50
N GLY A 469 2.53 -0.31 -24.74
CA GLY A 469 2.43 0.58 -25.90
C GLY A 469 1.31 0.10 -26.82
N ARG A 470 0.34 0.96 -27.11
CA ARG A 470 -0.75 0.67 -28.05
C ARG A 470 -0.56 1.48 -29.31
N ARG A 471 -0.45 0.80 -30.43
CA ARG A 471 -0.44 1.44 -31.75
C ARG A 471 -1.49 0.75 -32.62
N GLN A 472 -2.47 1.51 -33.05
CA GLN A 472 -3.54 1.01 -33.92
C GLN A 472 -3.52 1.81 -35.23
N GLN A 473 -3.61 1.10 -36.35
CA GLN A 473 -3.65 1.75 -37.67
C GLN A 473 -5.06 2.07 -38.15
N SER A 474 -6.05 1.28 -37.75
CA SER A 474 -7.43 1.37 -38.23
C SER A 474 -8.42 1.95 -37.21
N VAL A 475 -8.04 1.99 -35.94
CA VAL A 475 -8.90 2.46 -34.83
C VAL A 475 -8.07 3.38 -33.96
N VAL A 476 -8.61 4.54 -33.64
CA VAL A 476 -8.02 5.51 -32.72
C VAL A 476 -8.77 5.46 -31.40
N ILE A 477 -8.05 5.42 -30.29
CA ILE A 477 -8.63 5.48 -28.94
C ILE A 477 -8.44 6.90 -28.42
N ALA A 478 -9.53 7.64 -28.29
CA ALA A 478 -9.56 8.96 -27.71
C ALA A 478 -10.45 8.93 -26.45
N GLY A 479 -9.89 9.30 -25.30
CA GLY A 479 -10.65 9.34 -24.04
C GLY A 479 -11.29 8.01 -23.62
N GLY A 480 -10.70 6.87 -24.02
CA GLY A 480 -11.23 5.53 -23.75
C GLY A 480 -12.28 5.03 -24.76
N ASN A 481 -12.71 5.84 -25.70
CA ASN A 481 -13.66 5.43 -26.73
C ASN A 481 -12.95 4.94 -27.99
N VAL A 482 -13.56 3.96 -28.66
CA VAL A 482 -13.09 3.45 -29.96
C VAL A 482 -13.75 4.26 -31.07
N VAL A 483 -12.94 4.94 -31.88
CA VAL A 483 -13.42 5.71 -33.04
C VAL A 483 -12.74 5.21 -34.30
N LYS A 484 -13.46 5.27 -35.45
CA LYS A 484 -12.87 4.94 -36.73
C LYS A 484 -11.86 6.00 -37.17
N LYS A 485 -10.78 5.55 -37.86
CA LYS A 485 -9.78 6.46 -38.41
C LYS A 485 -10.48 7.49 -39.35
N GLY A 486 -10.29 8.77 -39.07
CA GLY A 486 -10.93 9.85 -39.82
C GLY A 486 -12.13 10.52 -39.15
N GLN A 487 -12.61 10.01 -38.02
CA GLN A 487 -13.73 10.61 -37.25
C GLN A 487 -13.26 11.57 -36.13
N LEU A 488 -11.98 11.86 -36.04
CA LEU A 488 -11.42 12.73 -34.99
C LEU A 488 -11.51 14.23 -35.27
N ASN A 489 -12.08 14.63 -36.38
CA ASN A 489 -12.17 16.03 -36.82
C ASN A 489 -13.61 16.60 -36.75
N MET A 490 -14.36 16.25 -35.70
CA MET A 490 -15.60 16.98 -35.37
C MET A 490 -15.55 17.49 -33.93
#